data_dfc40c4975fe16ed7d96299f6908ea3b
#
_entry.id   dfc40c4975fe16ed7d96299f6908ea3b
#
_cell.length_a   1.000
_cell.length_b   1.000
_cell.length_c   1.000
_cell.angle_alpha   90.00
_cell.angle_beta   90.00
_cell.angle_gamma   90.00
#
_symmetry.space_group_name_H-M   'P 1'
#
loop_
_entity.id
_entity.type
_entity.pdbx_description
1 polymer ?
#
loop_
_entity_poly.entity_id
_entity_poly.type
_entity_poly.pdbx_seq_one_letter_code
_entity_poly.pdbx_strand_id
1 'polypeptide(L)'
;MTTPPSTPGGGAALPDGSASIHELLDVEILEAGPERVVMRLPVDWKVHQPYGILHGGVSALLAESAASFGAALAAEPGRSVVGIELNASHLRSVRDGHLTADATPVRVGRTIQVWRISLTDDEGRAICEARCTLSVLGAPGGASGAVHPPSPAPVTE
;
A
#
# COMPACT_ATOMS: atom_id res chain seq x y z
N MET A 1 18.80 11.08 -14.74
CA MET A 1 17.58 10.25 -14.81
C MET A 1 17.81 9.06 -13.87
N THR A 2 17.35 9.15 -12.66
CA THR A 2 17.41 8.04 -11.68
C THR A 2 16.22 7.14 -11.92
N THR A 3 16.49 5.89 -12.28
CA THR A 3 15.47 4.84 -12.40
C THR A 3 14.76 4.70 -11.05
N PRO A 4 13.42 4.70 -11.01
CA PRO A 4 12.70 4.46 -9.74
C PRO A 4 13.09 3.09 -9.17
N PRO A 5 13.15 2.94 -7.84
CA PRO A 5 13.46 1.66 -7.22
C PRO A 5 12.42 0.62 -7.63
N SER A 6 12.87 -0.52 -8.12
CA SER A 6 12.03 -1.65 -8.45
C SER A 6 11.31 -2.14 -7.20
N THR A 7 10.03 -2.47 -7.32
CA THR A 7 9.18 -3.03 -6.26
C THR A 7 9.88 -4.22 -5.60
N PRO A 8 10.14 -4.20 -4.28
CA PRO A 8 10.74 -5.33 -3.60
C PRO A 8 9.69 -6.42 -3.37
N GLY A 9 10.06 -7.61 -3.72
CA GLY A 9 9.27 -8.83 -3.54
C GLY A 9 8.68 -9.30 -4.86
N GLY A 10 8.97 -10.57 -5.25
CA GLY A 10 8.45 -11.21 -6.44
C GLY A 10 6.93 -11.40 -6.39
N GLY A 11 6.22 -10.29 -6.45
CA GLY A 11 4.80 -10.29 -6.75
C GLY A 11 4.60 -10.88 -8.14
N ALA A 12 3.59 -11.71 -8.32
CA ALA A 12 3.20 -12.17 -9.64
C ALA A 12 3.00 -10.93 -10.53
N ALA A 13 3.60 -10.95 -11.73
CA ALA A 13 3.37 -9.91 -12.71
C ALA A 13 1.85 -9.77 -12.94
N LEU A 14 1.37 -8.53 -12.97
CA LEU A 14 -0.01 -8.27 -13.34
C LEU A 14 -0.24 -8.79 -14.77
N PRO A 15 -1.48 -9.22 -15.12
CA PRO A 15 -1.80 -9.59 -16.49
C PRO A 15 -1.40 -8.47 -17.46
N ASP A 16 -0.91 -8.84 -18.65
CA ASP A 16 -0.51 -7.87 -19.65
C ASP A 16 -1.59 -6.82 -19.91
N GLY A 17 -1.22 -5.55 -19.80
CA GLY A 17 -2.13 -4.41 -19.99
C GLY A 17 -2.94 -4.02 -18.76
N SER A 18 -2.74 -4.64 -17.59
CA SER A 18 -3.33 -4.21 -16.33
C SER A 18 -2.43 -3.23 -15.58
N ALA A 19 -3.00 -2.15 -15.09
CA ALA A 19 -2.33 -1.22 -14.20
C ALA A 19 -2.58 -1.61 -12.73
N SER A 20 -1.57 -1.45 -11.87
CA SER A 20 -1.76 -1.57 -10.44
C SER A 20 -2.62 -0.41 -9.91
N ILE A 21 -3.20 -0.59 -8.73
CA ILE A 21 -3.94 0.51 -8.07
C ILE A 21 -3.03 1.73 -7.83
N HIS A 22 -1.74 1.52 -7.62
CA HIS A 22 -0.77 2.61 -7.45
C HIS A 22 -0.57 3.40 -8.75
N GLU A 23 -0.50 2.72 -9.89
CA GLU A 23 -0.42 3.38 -11.21
C GLU A 23 -1.72 4.11 -11.56
N LEU A 24 -2.89 3.53 -11.24
CA LEU A 24 -4.19 4.17 -11.48
C LEU A 24 -4.38 5.46 -10.66
N LEU A 25 -3.80 5.52 -9.48
CA LEU A 25 -3.88 6.66 -8.57
C LEU A 25 -2.65 7.57 -8.62
N ASP A 26 -1.74 7.36 -9.58
CA ASP A 26 -0.51 8.12 -9.74
C ASP A 26 0.32 8.20 -8.44
N VAL A 27 0.43 7.06 -7.72
CA VAL A 27 1.20 7.01 -6.46
C VAL A 27 2.69 7.08 -6.75
N GLU A 28 3.34 8.06 -6.15
CA GLU A 28 4.80 8.24 -6.20
C GLU A 28 5.46 7.72 -4.93
N ILE A 29 6.60 7.04 -5.07
CA ILE A 29 7.46 6.66 -3.95
C ILE A 29 8.57 7.70 -3.84
N LEU A 30 8.55 8.51 -2.79
CA LEU A 30 9.53 9.57 -2.55
C LEU A 30 10.74 9.06 -1.77
N GLU A 31 10.52 8.12 -0.84
CA GLU A 31 11.56 7.48 -0.04
C GLU A 31 11.17 6.01 0.20
N ALA A 32 12.14 5.09 0.13
CA ALA A 32 11.91 3.68 0.37
C ALA A 32 13.06 3.06 1.17
N GLY A 33 12.77 2.62 2.39
CA GLY A 33 13.71 1.97 3.28
C GLY A 33 13.01 1.10 4.33
N PRO A 34 13.76 0.20 5.00
CA PRO A 34 13.20 -0.67 6.04
C PRO A 34 12.80 0.08 7.32
N GLU A 35 13.25 1.31 7.49
CA GLU A 35 12.96 2.14 8.66
C GLU A 35 12.01 3.31 8.34
N ARG A 36 11.82 3.62 7.06
CA ARG A 36 10.91 4.68 6.61
C ARG A 36 10.52 4.50 5.16
N VAL A 37 9.25 4.75 4.88
CA VAL A 37 8.72 4.86 3.52
C VAL A 37 7.90 6.13 3.43
N VAL A 38 8.13 6.92 2.37
CA VAL A 38 7.30 8.08 2.05
C VAL A 38 6.70 7.88 0.67
N MET A 39 5.37 7.90 0.61
CA MET A 39 4.59 7.83 -0.62
C MET A 39 3.67 9.03 -0.73
N ARG A 40 3.32 9.41 -1.96
CA ARG A 40 2.42 10.53 -2.21
C ARG A 40 1.52 10.22 -3.39
N LEU A 41 0.30 10.76 -3.37
CA LEU A 41 -0.61 10.76 -4.51
C LEU A 41 -1.26 12.14 -4.70
N PRO A 42 -1.64 12.52 -5.93
CA PRO A 42 -2.40 13.75 -6.18
C PRO A 42 -3.84 13.62 -5.67
N VAL A 43 -4.34 14.70 -5.07
CA VAL A 43 -5.73 14.80 -4.66
C VAL A 43 -6.52 15.51 -5.75
N ASP A 44 -7.16 14.73 -6.61
CA ASP A 44 -8.00 15.20 -7.72
C ASP A 44 -9.35 14.46 -7.73
N TRP A 45 -10.12 14.67 -8.78
CA TRP A 45 -11.46 14.10 -8.95
C TRP A 45 -11.51 12.57 -8.86
N LYS A 46 -10.42 11.84 -9.21
CA LYS A 46 -10.34 10.37 -9.16
C LYS A 46 -10.44 9.83 -7.74
N VAL A 47 -9.99 10.62 -6.77
CA VAL A 47 -9.91 10.23 -5.35
C VAL A 47 -10.93 10.96 -4.47
N HIS A 48 -11.82 11.75 -5.06
CA HIS A 48 -12.85 12.46 -4.31
C HIS A 48 -14.04 11.57 -3.95
N GLN A 49 -14.60 11.81 -2.78
CA GLN A 49 -15.95 11.38 -2.43
C GLN A 49 -17.00 12.39 -2.98
N PRO A 50 -18.32 12.08 -2.95
CA PRO A 50 -19.37 12.93 -3.53
C PRO A 50 -19.39 14.39 -3.05
N TYR A 51 -18.80 14.70 -1.91
CA TYR A 51 -18.69 16.06 -1.39
C TYR A 51 -17.51 16.88 -1.96
N GLY A 52 -16.77 16.34 -2.94
CA GLY A 52 -15.64 17.02 -3.58
C GLY A 52 -14.43 17.19 -2.66
N ILE A 53 -14.23 16.28 -1.76
CA ILE A 53 -13.05 16.18 -0.88
C ILE A 53 -12.48 14.76 -0.98
N LEU A 54 -11.24 14.59 -0.57
CA LEU A 54 -10.56 13.29 -0.54
C LEU A 54 -11.42 12.23 0.16
N HIS A 55 -11.55 11.07 -0.49
CA HIS A 55 -12.22 9.92 0.11
C HIS A 55 -11.34 9.28 1.18
N GLY A 56 -11.87 9.07 2.39
CA GLY A 56 -11.12 8.48 3.50
C GLY A 56 -10.53 7.10 3.19
N GLY A 57 -11.21 6.30 2.35
CA GLY A 57 -10.69 5.01 1.89
C GLY A 57 -9.39 5.13 1.09
N VAL A 58 -9.16 6.25 0.39
CA VAL A 58 -7.90 6.50 -0.32
C VAL A 58 -6.76 6.80 0.67
N SER A 59 -7.03 7.54 1.75
CA SER A 59 -6.07 7.72 2.84
C SER A 59 -5.67 6.37 3.45
N ALA A 60 -6.65 5.49 3.70
CA ALA A 60 -6.42 4.16 4.22
C ALA A 60 -5.57 3.30 3.26
N LEU A 61 -5.88 3.35 1.96
CA LEU A 61 -5.12 2.65 0.92
C LEU A 61 -3.66 3.12 0.89
N LEU A 62 -3.41 4.43 0.87
CA LEU A 62 -2.04 4.96 0.83
C LEU A 62 -1.26 4.61 2.10
N ALA A 63 -1.93 4.64 3.26
CA ALA A 63 -1.34 4.24 4.54
C ALA A 63 -0.92 2.76 4.55
N GLU A 64 -1.82 1.86 4.13
CA GLU A 64 -1.51 0.42 4.05
C GLU A 64 -0.43 0.13 3.01
N SER A 65 -0.45 0.81 1.87
CA SER A 65 0.57 0.68 0.84
C SER A 65 1.96 1.04 1.34
N ALA A 66 2.10 2.20 2.00
CA ALA A 66 3.38 2.65 2.56
C ALA A 66 3.90 1.71 3.65
N ALA A 67 3.02 1.25 4.55
CA ALA A 67 3.37 0.28 5.59
C ALA A 67 3.78 -1.07 5.00
N SER A 68 3.04 -1.57 4.02
CA SER A 68 3.32 -2.86 3.35
C SER A 68 4.65 -2.83 2.61
N PHE A 69 4.95 -1.73 1.95
CA PHE A 69 6.22 -1.55 1.24
C PHE A 69 7.40 -1.54 2.22
N GLY A 70 7.32 -0.77 3.30
CA GLY A 70 8.35 -0.73 4.33
C GLY A 70 8.52 -2.08 5.03
N ALA A 71 7.41 -2.75 5.35
CA ALA A 71 7.43 -4.05 5.99
C ALA A 71 8.06 -5.14 5.10
N ALA A 72 7.86 -5.08 3.77
CA ALA A 72 8.50 -5.98 2.82
C ALA A 72 10.01 -5.74 2.75
N LEU A 73 10.46 -4.48 2.79
CA LEU A 73 11.88 -4.11 2.85
C LEU A 73 12.55 -4.52 4.17
N ALA A 74 11.81 -4.50 5.28
CA ALA A 74 12.29 -4.87 6.60
C ALA A 74 12.25 -6.37 6.88
N ALA A 75 11.54 -7.15 6.05
CA ALA A 75 11.45 -8.59 6.20
C ALA A 75 12.72 -9.30 5.69
N GLU A 76 12.97 -10.50 6.21
CA GLU A 76 14.06 -11.35 5.70
C GLU A 76 13.84 -11.69 4.22
N PRO A 77 14.92 -11.86 3.44
CA PRO A 77 14.81 -12.20 2.02
C PRO A 77 13.92 -13.43 1.77
N GLY A 78 13.07 -13.34 0.76
CA GLY A 78 12.16 -14.41 0.38
C GLY A 78 10.88 -14.52 1.23
N ARG A 79 10.68 -13.62 2.20
CA ARG A 79 9.43 -13.52 2.96
C ARG A 79 8.44 -12.63 2.23
N SER A 80 7.16 -12.95 2.36
CA SER A 80 6.05 -12.09 1.90
C SER A 80 5.40 -11.41 3.09
N VAL A 81 4.79 -10.24 2.85
CA VAL A 81 4.10 -9.48 3.90
C VAL A 81 2.70 -9.14 3.43
N VAL A 82 1.72 -9.28 4.31
CA VAL A 82 0.32 -8.91 4.04
C VAL A 82 -0.27 -8.14 5.20
N GLY A 83 -1.03 -7.08 4.91
CA GLY A 83 -1.80 -6.35 5.91
C GLY A 83 -2.89 -7.23 6.52
N ILE A 84 -3.05 -7.18 7.84
CA ILE A 84 -4.08 -7.93 8.56
C ILE A 84 -4.98 -7.03 9.42
N GLU A 85 -4.58 -5.80 9.66
CA GLU A 85 -5.39 -4.81 10.37
C GLU A 85 -4.91 -3.42 10.01
N LEU A 86 -5.83 -2.51 9.74
CA LEU A 86 -5.58 -1.09 9.57
C LEU A 86 -6.56 -0.29 10.42
N ASN A 87 -6.03 0.57 11.26
CA ASN A 87 -6.78 1.59 11.98
C ASN A 87 -6.40 2.96 11.43
N ALA A 88 -7.40 3.77 11.06
CA ALA A 88 -7.18 5.10 10.50
C ALA A 88 -8.15 6.12 11.11
N SER A 89 -7.63 7.26 11.55
CA SER A 89 -8.38 8.39 12.07
C SER A 89 -8.25 9.58 11.13
N HIS A 90 -9.36 9.95 10.47
CA HIS A 90 -9.40 11.12 9.57
C HIS A 90 -9.60 12.39 10.38
N LEU A 91 -8.66 13.33 10.26
CA LEU A 91 -8.57 14.52 11.10
C LEU A 91 -9.01 15.79 10.36
N ARG A 92 -8.79 15.84 9.03
CA ARG A 92 -9.05 17.02 8.23
C ARG A 92 -9.39 16.64 6.78
N SER A 93 -10.28 17.41 6.17
CA SER A 93 -10.57 17.28 4.73
C SER A 93 -9.51 17.98 3.89
N VAL A 94 -9.25 17.44 2.70
CA VAL A 94 -8.39 18.04 1.67
C VAL A 94 -9.12 17.94 0.33
N ARG A 95 -8.94 18.94 -0.57
CA ARG A 95 -9.66 19.05 -1.84
C ARG A 95 -8.75 18.93 -3.06
N ASP A 96 -7.53 19.37 -2.92
CA ASP A 96 -6.53 19.47 -4.01
C ASP A 96 -5.12 19.33 -3.45
N GLY A 97 -4.11 19.44 -4.31
CA GLY A 97 -2.72 19.23 -3.94
C GLY A 97 -2.35 17.77 -3.84
N HIS A 98 -1.61 17.39 -2.82
CA HIS A 98 -1.16 16.02 -2.60
C HIS A 98 -1.50 15.52 -1.21
N LEU A 99 -1.66 14.21 -1.10
CA LEU A 99 -1.65 13.49 0.16
C LEU A 99 -0.32 12.73 0.26
N THR A 100 0.45 13.02 1.31
CA THR A 100 1.74 12.37 1.58
C THR A 100 1.62 11.48 2.81
N ALA A 101 1.95 10.21 2.68
CA ALA A 101 2.02 9.23 3.76
C ALA A 101 3.49 9.00 4.16
N ASP A 102 3.79 9.16 5.43
CA ASP A 102 5.09 8.89 6.06
C ASP A 102 4.94 7.71 7.02
N ALA A 103 5.45 6.55 6.62
CA ALA A 103 5.34 5.30 7.37
C ALA A 103 6.65 4.96 8.07
N THR A 104 6.57 4.68 9.37
CA THR A 104 7.70 4.26 10.21
C THR A 104 7.35 3.03 11.04
N PRO A 105 8.28 2.08 11.26
CA PRO A 105 8.01 0.90 12.06
C PRO A 105 7.87 1.25 13.54
N VAL A 106 6.83 0.71 14.17
CA VAL A 106 6.68 0.65 15.64
C VAL A 106 7.36 -0.61 16.16
N ARG A 107 7.23 -1.70 15.40
CA ARG A 107 7.85 -2.99 15.69
C ARG A 107 8.09 -3.77 14.41
N VAL A 108 9.29 -4.29 14.24
CA VAL A 108 9.64 -5.26 13.21
C VAL A 108 9.88 -6.61 13.90
N GLY A 109 8.92 -7.53 13.78
CA GLY A 109 9.01 -8.87 14.33
C GLY A 109 9.11 -9.91 13.23
N ARG A 110 9.51 -11.13 13.60
CA ARG A 110 9.68 -12.25 12.65
C ARG A 110 8.38 -12.71 11.99
N THR A 111 7.24 -12.57 12.67
CA THR A 111 5.93 -13.03 12.20
C THR A 111 4.91 -11.89 12.08
N ILE A 112 5.09 -10.82 12.86
CA ILE A 112 4.21 -9.65 12.89
C ILE A 112 5.05 -8.39 12.87
N GLN A 113 4.63 -7.43 12.05
CA GLN A 113 5.14 -6.07 12.06
C GLN A 113 4.00 -5.09 12.35
N VAL A 114 4.33 -3.99 13.00
CA VAL A 114 3.38 -2.89 13.27
C VAL A 114 4.02 -1.60 12.80
N TRP A 115 3.31 -0.85 11.98
CA TRP A 115 3.76 0.40 11.40
C TRP A 115 2.81 1.54 11.79
N ARG A 116 3.35 2.71 12.01
CA ARG A 116 2.60 3.96 12.18
C ARG A 116 2.76 4.80 10.94
N ILE A 117 1.66 5.42 10.50
CA ILE A 117 1.62 6.22 9.28
C ILE A 117 0.94 7.54 9.58
N SER A 118 1.66 8.64 9.35
CA SER A 118 1.12 9.99 9.39
C SER A 118 0.88 10.49 7.98
N LEU A 119 -0.32 10.96 7.69
CA LEU A 119 -0.67 11.49 6.37
C LEU A 119 -0.88 13.00 6.47
N THR A 120 -0.21 13.74 5.59
CA THR A 120 -0.23 15.20 5.56
C THR A 120 -0.57 15.73 4.16
N ASP A 121 -1.03 16.98 4.11
CA ASP A 121 -1.16 17.74 2.87
C ASP A 121 0.13 18.51 2.53
N ASP A 122 0.10 19.29 1.44
CA ASP A 122 1.25 20.08 0.96
C ASP A 122 1.71 21.17 1.96
N GLU A 123 0.85 21.61 2.88
CA GLU A 123 1.20 22.54 3.96
C GLU A 123 1.68 21.84 5.23
N GLY A 124 1.80 20.51 5.22
CA GLY A 124 2.22 19.70 6.37
C GLY A 124 1.15 19.55 7.46
N ARG A 125 -0.11 19.87 7.17
CA ARG A 125 -1.22 19.70 8.12
C ARG A 125 -1.60 18.22 8.19
N ALA A 126 -1.81 17.71 9.41
CA ALA A 126 -2.25 16.33 9.61
C ALA A 126 -3.65 16.11 9.02
N ILE A 127 -3.75 15.19 8.08
CA ILE A 127 -4.98 14.78 7.40
C ILE A 127 -5.51 13.47 7.97
N CYS A 128 -4.61 12.51 8.23
CA CYS A 128 -4.98 11.23 8.81
C CYS A 128 -3.81 10.66 9.61
N GLU A 129 -4.12 10.01 10.73
CA GLU A 129 -3.18 9.18 11.48
C GLU A 129 -3.64 7.72 11.39
N ALA A 130 -2.69 6.82 11.09
CA ALA A 130 -2.99 5.42 10.91
C ALA A 130 -1.97 4.50 11.58
N ARG A 131 -2.40 3.27 11.84
CA ARG A 131 -1.55 2.16 12.27
C ARG A 131 -1.93 0.94 11.46
N CYS A 132 -0.94 0.27 10.89
CA CYS A 132 -1.11 -0.97 10.15
C CYS A 132 -0.37 -2.11 10.84
N THR A 133 -1.04 -3.23 11.02
CA THR A 133 -0.46 -4.49 11.47
C THR A 133 -0.34 -5.44 10.28
N LEU A 134 0.83 -6.03 10.10
CA LEU A 134 1.13 -6.89 8.96
C LEU A 134 1.65 -8.24 9.45
N SER A 135 1.23 -9.29 8.75
CA SER A 135 1.74 -10.65 8.94
C SER A 135 2.90 -10.92 7.98
N VAL A 136 4.00 -11.43 8.53
CA VAL A 136 5.16 -11.88 7.75
C VAL A 136 4.99 -13.37 7.48
N LEU A 137 4.71 -13.70 6.23
CA LEU A 137 4.48 -15.06 5.77
C LEU A 137 5.83 -15.76 5.51
N GLY A 138 5.87 -17.09 5.66
CA GLY A 138 7.02 -17.91 5.27
C GLY A 138 7.38 -17.65 3.80
N ALA A 139 8.66 -17.88 3.45
CA ALA A 139 9.00 -18.03 2.05
C ALA A 139 8.02 -19.02 1.42
N PRO A 140 7.60 -18.86 0.14
CA PRO A 140 6.80 -19.86 -0.53
C PRO A 140 7.60 -21.16 -0.62
N GLY A 141 7.68 -21.83 0.52
CA GLY A 141 8.29 -23.14 0.68
C GLY A 141 7.30 -24.17 0.25
N GLY A 142 7.42 -24.65 -0.99
CA GLY A 142 7.00 -25.99 -1.39
C GLY A 142 5.61 -26.47 -0.96
N ALA A 143 4.59 -25.64 -0.95
CA ALA A 143 3.20 -26.07 -0.97
C ALA A 143 2.61 -25.57 -2.29
N SER A 144 2.60 -26.47 -3.26
CA SER A 144 1.81 -26.40 -4.49
C SER A 144 0.33 -26.21 -4.14
N GLY A 145 -0.05 -24.98 -3.88
CA GLY A 145 -1.41 -24.50 -3.86
C GLY A 145 -1.62 -23.66 -5.11
N ALA A 146 -1.55 -24.29 -6.29
CA ALA A 146 -2.07 -23.69 -7.50
C ALA A 146 -3.55 -23.42 -7.25
N VAL A 147 -3.91 -22.16 -7.06
CA VAL A 147 -5.30 -21.70 -7.18
C VAL A 147 -5.66 -21.96 -8.63
N HIS A 148 -6.32 -23.07 -8.89
CA HIS A 148 -6.86 -23.38 -10.21
C HIS A 148 -8.02 -22.40 -10.43
N PRO A 149 -8.02 -21.60 -11.51
CA PRO A 149 -9.21 -20.83 -11.85
C PRO A 149 -10.38 -21.81 -12.10
N PRO A 150 -11.61 -21.47 -11.71
CA PRO A 150 -12.75 -22.32 -11.95
C PRO A 150 -12.87 -22.58 -13.45
N SER A 151 -13.05 -23.85 -13.81
CA SER A 151 -13.30 -24.27 -15.20
C SER A 151 -14.54 -23.52 -15.74
N PRO A 152 -14.52 -22.99 -16.96
CA PRO A 152 -15.70 -22.39 -17.55
C PRO A 152 -16.83 -23.42 -17.62
N ALA A 153 -18.02 -22.99 -17.22
CA ALA A 153 -19.22 -23.82 -17.30
C ALA A 153 -19.47 -24.27 -18.77
N PRO A 154 -19.94 -25.51 -18.98
CA PRO A 154 -20.26 -25.98 -20.34
C PRO A 154 -21.35 -25.11 -20.92
N VAL A 155 -21.12 -24.55 -22.12
CA VAL A 155 -22.17 -23.94 -22.95
C VAL A 155 -23.11 -25.05 -23.40
N THR A 156 -24.35 -25.05 -22.92
CA THR A 156 -25.41 -25.85 -23.47
C THR A 156 -25.92 -25.16 -24.75
N GLU A 157 -25.80 -25.85 -25.87
CA GLU A 157 -26.49 -25.51 -27.14
C GLU A 157 -28.03 -25.65 -27.00
#